data_6c329373f5215f0d6c0d4452b8ebec0d
#
_entry.id   6c329373f5215f0d6c0d4452b8ebec0d
#
_cell.length_a   1.000
_cell.length_b   1.000
_cell.length_c   1.000
_cell.angle_alpha   90.00
_cell.angle_beta   90.00
_cell.angle_gamma   90.00
#
_symmetry.space_group_name_H-M   'P 1'
#
loop_
_entity.id
_entity.type
_entity.pdbx_description
1 polymer ?
#
loop_
_entity_poly.entity_id
_entity_poly.type
_entity_poly.pdbx_seq_one_letter_code
_entity_poly.pdbx_strand_id
1 'polypeptide(L)'
;ELDRMEFYVYETKETIKAVHRPIVVITSNNEKELPDAFLRRCFFHYISFPDRETMKKIIKVHHPKIKEKLVKEALDIFFDVRKVPGIKKKPSTSELVDWLKLLMADDLPDEILKNRDPSKAIPPLYGALIKNEQDVQLLERLAFMTRRESNN
;
A
#
# COMPACT_ATOMS: atom_id res chain seq x y z
N GLU A 1 -6.30 24.46 -20.79
CA GLU A 1 -7.20 23.61 -21.58
C GLU A 1 -8.46 23.25 -20.79
N LEU A 2 -8.35 22.77 -19.56
CA LEU A 2 -9.53 22.46 -18.71
C LEU A 2 -10.39 23.70 -18.42
N ASP A 3 -9.79 24.86 -18.27
CA ASP A 3 -10.51 26.11 -18.02
C ASP A 3 -11.36 26.53 -19.23
N ARG A 4 -10.86 26.28 -20.44
CA ARG A 4 -11.55 26.59 -21.71
C ARG A 4 -12.44 25.48 -22.21
N MET A 5 -12.32 24.27 -21.58
CA MET A 5 -13.02 23.07 -22.00
C MET A 5 -12.77 22.70 -23.46
N GLU A 6 -11.57 22.95 -23.94
CA GLU A 6 -11.15 22.66 -25.30
C GLU A 6 -9.71 22.16 -25.32
N PHE A 7 -9.37 21.33 -26.29
CA PHE A 7 -8.01 20.89 -26.54
C PHE A 7 -7.76 20.76 -28.04
N TYR A 8 -6.51 20.99 -28.44
CA TYR A 8 -6.08 20.91 -29.83
C TYR A 8 -5.49 19.53 -30.10
N VAL A 9 -5.97 18.88 -31.16
CA VAL A 9 -5.47 17.58 -31.64
C VAL A 9 -4.48 17.86 -32.76
N TYR A 10 -3.19 17.62 -32.51
CA TYR A 10 -2.11 17.93 -33.43
C TYR A 10 -2.17 17.11 -34.71
N GLU A 11 -2.62 15.86 -34.65
CA GLU A 11 -2.70 14.91 -35.77
C GLU A 11 -3.76 15.32 -36.78
N THR A 12 -4.93 15.76 -36.32
CA THR A 12 -6.05 16.18 -37.17
C THR A 12 -6.10 17.70 -37.43
N LYS A 13 -5.29 18.47 -36.68
CA LYS A 13 -5.28 19.93 -36.69
C LYS A 13 -6.62 20.55 -36.31
N GLU A 14 -7.38 19.84 -35.47
CA GLU A 14 -8.72 20.30 -35.04
C GLU A 14 -8.71 20.70 -33.56
N THR A 15 -9.55 21.69 -33.21
CA THR A 15 -9.84 22.02 -31.83
C THR A 15 -11.15 21.37 -31.42
N ILE A 16 -11.09 20.44 -30.47
CA ILE A 16 -12.27 19.80 -29.91
C ILE A 16 -12.71 20.60 -28.69
N LYS A 17 -13.98 21.01 -28.67
CA LYS A 17 -14.58 21.76 -27.60
C LYS A 17 -15.68 20.93 -26.93
N ALA A 18 -15.69 20.91 -25.60
CA ALA A 18 -16.74 20.22 -24.87
C ALA A 18 -18.08 20.94 -24.96
N VAL A 19 -19.12 20.20 -25.30
CA VAL A 19 -20.51 20.69 -25.31
C VAL A 19 -21.05 20.87 -23.90
N HIS A 20 -20.66 19.97 -23.02
CA HIS A 20 -21.01 19.99 -21.60
C HIS A 20 -19.77 19.98 -20.74
N ARG A 21 -19.80 20.71 -19.63
CA ARG A 21 -18.68 20.76 -18.70
C ARG A 21 -18.58 19.43 -17.95
N PRO A 22 -17.49 18.64 -18.10
CA PRO A 22 -17.31 17.40 -17.37
C PRO A 22 -17.00 17.66 -15.90
N ILE A 23 -17.35 16.70 -15.04
CA ILE A 23 -16.80 16.62 -13.69
C ILE A 23 -15.47 15.90 -13.79
N VAL A 24 -14.39 16.54 -13.33
CA VAL A 24 -13.03 15.98 -13.38
C VAL A 24 -12.60 15.60 -11.96
N VAL A 25 -12.23 14.35 -11.77
CA VAL A 25 -11.65 13.85 -10.52
C VAL A 25 -10.20 13.45 -10.79
N ILE A 26 -9.27 13.99 -10.02
CA ILE A 26 -7.85 13.73 -10.16
C ILE A 26 -7.35 13.08 -8.87
N THR A 27 -6.67 11.94 -9.01
CA THR A 27 -6.05 11.23 -7.89
C THR A 27 -4.53 11.33 -7.98
N SER A 28 -3.88 11.47 -6.84
CA SER A 28 -2.42 11.49 -6.71
C SER A 28 -2.00 10.66 -5.51
N ASN A 29 -0.93 9.87 -5.66
CA ASN A 29 -0.31 9.11 -4.57
C ASN A 29 0.72 9.91 -3.76
N ASN A 30 0.81 11.21 -4.00
CA ASN A 30 1.70 12.15 -3.30
C ASN A 30 3.20 11.83 -3.40
N GLU A 31 3.63 11.14 -4.46
CA GLU A 31 5.06 10.90 -4.73
C GLU A 31 5.81 12.19 -5.13
N LYS A 32 5.07 13.14 -5.70
CA LYS A 32 5.57 14.49 -6.01
C LYS A 32 4.55 15.51 -5.54
N GLU A 33 5.05 16.60 -4.99
CA GLU A 33 4.20 17.75 -4.66
C GLU A 33 3.50 18.28 -5.89
N LEU A 34 2.20 18.49 -5.76
CA LEU A 34 1.41 19.11 -6.83
C LEU A 34 1.68 20.62 -6.85
N PRO A 35 1.87 21.24 -8.03
CA PRO A 35 2.11 22.68 -8.14
C PRO A 35 0.96 23.50 -7.52
N ASP A 36 1.29 24.55 -6.81
CA ASP A 36 0.30 25.46 -6.19
C ASP A 36 -0.71 26.00 -7.20
N ALA A 37 -0.25 26.30 -8.42
CA ALA A 37 -1.10 26.75 -9.51
C ALA A 37 -2.19 25.73 -9.90
N PHE A 38 -1.94 24.43 -9.66
CA PHE A 38 -2.88 23.35 -9.87
C PHE A 38 -3.84 23.23 -8.68
N LEU A 39 -3.31 23.21 -7.46
CA LEU A 39 -4.09 23.03 -6.23
C LEU A 39 -5.15 24.11 -6.05
N ARG A 40 -4.84 25.37 -6.33
CA ARG A 40 -5.80 26.50 -6.21
C ARG A 40 -6.99 26.43 -7.17
N ARG A 41 -6.93 25.55 -8.20
CA ARG A 41 -8.02 25.33 -9.17
C ARG A 41 -8.87 24.10 -8.85
N CYS A 42 -8.54 23.38 -7.78
CA CYS A 42 -9.19 22.14 -7.41
C CYS A 42 -9.76 22.22 -5.99
N PHE A 43 -10.85 21.50 -5.75
CA PHE A 43 -11.21 21.15 -4.38
C PHE A 43 -10.30 20.02 -3.94
N PHE A 44 -9.52 20.25 -2.89
CA PHE A 44 -8.59 19.26 -2.39
C PHE A 44 -9.26 18.38 -1.33
N HIS A 45 -9.10 17.07 -1.47
CA HIS A 45 -9.53 16.09 -0.47
C HIS A 45 -8.37 15.12 -0.17
N TYR A 46 -7.94 15.11 1.09
CA TYR A 46 -6.91 14.17 1.54
C TYR A 46 -7.55 12.86 1.97
N ILE A 47 -7.14 11.78 1.33
CA ILE A 47 -7.56 10.42 1.70
C ILE A 47 -6.50 9.84 2.64
N SER A 48 -6.84 9.75 3.94
CA SER A 48 -5.95 9.14 4.93
C SER A 48 -5.77 7.64 4.68
N PHE A 49 -4.61 7.13 5.10
CA PHE A 49 -4.39 5.68 5.02
C PHE A 49 -5.43 4.95 5.88
N PRO A 50 -6.00 3.84 5.38
CA PRO A 50 -7.04 3.11 6.09
C PRO A 50 -6.58 2.63 7.46
N ASP A 51 -7.45 2.76 8.45
CA ASP A 51 -7.25 2.14 9.76
C ASP A 51 -7.42 0.61 9.68
N ARG A 52 -7.18 -0.07 10.81
CA ARG A 52 -7.22 -1.52 10.88
C ARG A 52 -8.60 -2.10 10.54
N GLU A 53 -9.67 -1.47 11.00
CA GLU A 53 -11.03 -1.95 10.77
C GLU A 53 -11.47 -1.73 9.32
N THR A 54 -11.13 -0.60 8.74
CA THR A 54 -11.34 -0.33 7.32
C THR A 54 -10.52 -1.30 6.46
N MET A 55 -9.28 -1.57 6.83
CA MET A 55 -8.41 -2.52 6.13
C MET A 55 -8.99 -3.94 6.14
N LYS A 56 -9.57 -4.40 7.26
CA LYS A 56 -10.29 -5.69 7.32
C LYS A 56 -11.46 -5.75 6.32
N LYS A 57 -12.22 -4.66 6.21
CA LYS A 57 -13.33 -4.59 5.25
C LYS A 57 -12.83 -4.68 3.81
N ILE A 58 -11.74 -3.95 3.50
CA ILE A 58 -11.09 -4.01 2.17
C ILE A 58 -10.64 -5.44 1.87
N ILE A 59 -9.94 -6.10 2.80
CA ILE A 59 -9.48 -7.48 2.62
C ILE A 59 -10.66 -8.43 2.37
N LYS A 60 -11.76 -8.30 3.10
CA LYS A 60 -12.95 -9.14 2.91
C LYS A 60 -13.63 -8.95 1.55
N VAL A 61 -13.60 -7.75 1.00
CA VAL A 61 -14.10 -7.49 -0.35
C VAL A 61 -13.25 -8.21 -1.40
N HIS A 62 -11.93 -8.15 -1.27
CA HIS A 62 -11.02 -8.80 -2.22
C HIS A 62 -10.92 -10.32 -2.02
N HIS A 63 -11.02 -10.78 -0.78
CA HIS A 63 -10.86 -12.18 -0.38
C HIS A 63 -12.02 -12.65 0.51
N PRO A 64 -13.25 -12.85 -0.03
CA PRO A 64 -14.44 -13.16 0.78
C PRO A 64 -14.33 -14.43 1.62
N LYS A 65 -13.51 -15.39 1.19
CA LYS A 65 -13.34 -16.71 1.84
C LYS A 65 -12.10 -16.76 2.77
N ILE A 66 -11.42 -15.64 3.00
CA ILE A 66 -10.21 -15.63 3.83
C ILE A 66 -10.55 -15.93 5.29
N LYS A 67 -9.70 -16.75 5.96
CA LYS A 67 -9.84 -17.06 7.38
C LYS A 67 -9.56 -15.84 8.24
N GLU A 68 -10.44 -15.52 9.19
CA GLU A 68 -10.32 -14.38 10.11
C GLU A 68 -8.97 -14.34 10.85
N LYS A 69 -8.47 -15.53 11.22
CA LYS A 69 -7.20 -15.68 11.89
C LYS A 69 -6.04 -15.19 11.02
N LEU A 70 -6.00 -15.61 9.75
CA LEU A 70 -4.98 -15.14 8.79
C LEU A 70 -5.03 -13.61 8.61
N VAL A 71 -6.25 -13.04 8.50
CA VAL A 71 -6.43 -11.59 8.40
C VAL A 71 -5.85 -10.87 9.62
N LYS A 72 -6.13 -11.37 10.83
CA LYS A 72 -5.62 -10.77 12.07
C LYS A 72 -4.09 -10.77 12.10
N GLU A 73 -3.48 -11.93 11.88
CA GLU A 73 -2.02 -12.12 11.93
C GLU A 73 -1.31 -11.30 10.84
N ALA A 74 -1.85 -11.29 9.62
CA ALA A 74 -1.31 -10.50 8.52
C ALA A 74 -1.40 -9.00 8.78
N LEU A 75 -2.51 -8.51 9.34
CA LEU A 75 -2.65 -7.10 9.72
C LEU A 75 -1.68 -6.71 10.84
N ASP A 76 -1.42 -7.60 11.82
CA ASP A 76 -0.42 -7.35 12.85
C ASP A 76 0.95 -7.09 12.21
N ILE A 77 1.39 -8.00 11.33
CA ILE A 77 2.65 -7.87 10.61
C ILE A 77 2.68 -6.59 9.75
N PHE A 78 1.64 -6.37 8.98
CA PHE A 78 1.54 -5.23 8.08
C PHE A 78 1.67 -3.90 8.80
N PHE A 79 0.93 -3.70 9.88
CA PHE A 79 0.99 -2.45 10.65
C PHE A 79 2.30 -2.32 11.43
N ASP A 80 2.88 -3.43 11.91
CA ASP A 80 4.18 -3.39 12.59
C ASP A 80 5.28 -2.96 11.62
N VAL A 81 5.34 -3.56 10.42
CA VAL A 81 6.28 -3.15 9.37
C VAL A 81 6.14 -1.67 9.04
N ARG A 82 4.91 -1.17 8.91
CA ARG A 82 4.66 0.25 8.62
C ARG A 82 5.09 1.22 9.72
N LYS A 83 5.20 0.73 10.97
CA LYS A 83 5.64 1.52 12.13
C LYS A 83 7.16 1.54 12.31
N VAL A 84 7.89 0.65 11.63
CA VAL A 84 9.35 0.57 11.77
C VAL A 84 9.99 1.91 11.39
N PRO A 85 10.77 2.54 12.30
CA PRO A 85 11.48 3.76 11.98
C PRO A 85 12.50 3.53 10.86
N GLY A 86 12.59 4.46 9.93
CA GLY A 86 13.55 4.39 8.82
C GLY A 86 13.09 3.58 7.61
N ILE A 87 11.89 3.00 7.61
CA ILE A 87 11.28 2.40 6.41
C ILE A 87 11.12 3.48 5.35
N LYS A 88 11.71 3.25 4.17
CA LYS A 88 11.65 4.16 3.03
C LYS A 88 10.34 4.05 2.27
N LYS A 89 9.88 2.82 2.03
CA LYS A 89 8.62 2.55 1.33
C LYS A 89 7.69 1.73 2.22
N LYS A 90 6.77 2.42 2.89
CA LYS A 90 5.73 1.76 3.67
C LYS A 90 4.82 0.94 2.75
N PRO A 91 4.55 -0.34 3.07
CA PRO A 91 3.64 -1.17 2.28
C PRO A 91 2.27 -0.51 2.11
N SER A 92 1.72 -0.59 0.91
CA SER A 92 0.39 -0.07 0.55
C SER A 92 -0.71 -1.12 0.77
N THR A 93 -1.96 -0.69 0.61
CA THR A 93 -3.13 -1.58 0.65
C THR A 93 -3.07 -2.65 -0.44
N SER A 94 -2.63 -2.29 -1.65
CA SER A 94 -2.52 -3.24 -2.78
C SER A 94 -1.48 -4.31 -2.47
N GLU A 95 -0.32 -3.94 -1.94
CA GLU A 95 0.73 -4.89 -1.56
C GLU A 95 0.26 -5.86 -0.45
N LEU A 96 -0.57 -5.40 0.49
CA LEU A 96 -1.19 -6.28 1.49
C LEU A 96 -2.16 -7.29 0.85
N VAL A 97 -3.02 -6.83 -0.06
CA VAL A 97 -3.99 -7.69 -0.76
C VAL A 97 -3.26 -8.74 -1.60
N ASP A 98 -2.23 -8.35 -2.34
CA ASP A 98 -1.43 -9.26 -3.15
C ASP A 98 -0.66 -10.27 -2.28
N TRP A 99 -0.10 -9.84 -1.17
CA TRP A 99 0.58 -10.70 -0.22
C TRP A 99 -0.37 -11.76 0.37
N LEU A 100 -1.57 -11.35 0.79
CA LEU A 100 -2.61 -12.27 1.28
C LEU A 100 -3.03 -13.27 0.21
N LYS A 101 -3.16 -12.84 -1.05
CA LYS A 101 -3.47 -13.71 -2.18
C LYS A 101 -2.41 -14.82 -2.32
N LEU A 102 -1.13 -14.48 -2.21
CA LEU A 102 -0.03 -15.44 -2.27
C LEU A 102 -0.04 -16.39 -1.07
N LEU A 103 -0.25 -15.86 0.14
CA LEU A 103 -0.34 -16.69 1.35
C LEU A 103 -1.49 -17.71 1.29
N MET A 104 -2.59 -17.40 0.60
CA MET A 104 -3.71 -18.32 0.41
C MET A 104 -3.47 -19.33 -0.71
N ALA A 105 -2.67 -18.99 -1.72
CA ALA A 105 -2.41 -19.86 -2.88
C ALA A 105 -1.38 -20.96 -2.58
N ASP A 106 -0.50 -20.73 -1.62
CA ASP A 106 0.70 -21.56 -1.36
C ASP A 106 0.44 -22.71 -0.36
N ASP A 107 -0.83 -22.99 -0.02
CA ASP A 107 -1.22 -24.01 0.99
C ASP A 107 -0.34 -23.98 2.26
N LEU A 108 0.13 -22.78 2.60
CA LEU A 108 1.03 -22.60 3.74
C LEU A 108 0.30 -22.99 5.03
N PRO A 109 0.97 -23.72 5.94
CA PRO A 109 0.36 -24.08 7.21
C PRO A 109 -0.20 -22.87 7.93
N ASP A 110 -1.40 -22.99 8.51
CA ASP A 110 -2.06 -21.91 9.29
C ASP A 110 -1.16 -21.31 10.39
N GLU A 111 -0.04 -21.98 10.68
CA GLU A 111 0.91 -21.61 11.71
C GLU A 111 2.12 -20.80 11.23
N ILE A 112 2.28 -20.63 9.92
CA ILE A 112 3.48 -19.96 9.38
C ILE A 112 3.60 -18.50 9.82
N LEU A 113 2.46 -17.84 10.08
CA LEU A 113 2.41 -16.51 10.65
C LEU A 113 2.38 -16.50 12.18
N LYS A 114 2.04 -17.63 12.83
CA LYS A 114 1.99 -17.76 14.29
C LYS A 114 3.37 -17.89 14.93
N ASN A 115 4.25 -18.66 14.32
CA ASN A 115 5.62 -18.81 14.79
C ASN A 115 6.40 -17.53 14.44
N ARG A 116 5.95 -16.41 15.01
CA ARG A 116 6.77 -15.22 15.16
C ARG A 116 7.88 -15.57 16.16
N ASP A 117 8.84 -16.33 15.69
CA ASP A 117 10.17 -16.23 16.24
C ASP A 117 10.56 -14.75 16.10
N PRO A 118 10.71 -13.99 17.19
CA PRO A 118 11.17 -12.60 17.11
C PRO A 118 12.43 -12.46 16.28
N SER A 119 13.14 -13.57 16.08
CA SER A 119 14.31 -13.70 15.25
C SER A 119 14.02 -13.75 13.74
N LYS A 120 12.76 -13.90 13.32
CA LYS A 120 12.32 -13.85 11.92
C LYS A 120 11.44 -12.62 11.71
N ALA A 121 12.02 -11.43 11.74
CA ALA A 121 11.30 -10.17 11.49
C ALA A 121 10.73 -10.08 10.07
N ILE A 122 11.22 -10.92 9.15
CA ILE A 122 10.78 -10.95 7.77
C ILE A 122 9.65 -11.96 7.62
N PRO A 123 8.46 -11.52 7.19
CA PRO A 123 7.33 -12.43 6.95
C PRO A 123 7.58 -13.32 5.73
N PRO A 124 6.94 -14.50 5.65
CA PRO A 124 7.00 -15.32 4.43
C PRO A 124 6.48 -14.53 3.24
N LEU A 125 7.03 -14.79 2.05
CA LEU A 125 6.67 -14.11 0.80
C LEU A 125 6.76 -12.57 0.89
N TYR A 126 7.68 -12.07 1.70
CA TYR A 126 7.85 -10.64 1.98
C TYR A 126 8.05 -9.79 0.71
N GLY A 127 8.58 -10.37 -0.36
CA GLY A 127 8.76 -9.67 -1.63
C GLY A 127 7.46 -9.14 -2.26
N ALA A 128 6.29 -9.68 -1.86
CA ALA A 128 5.00 -9.09 -2.21
C ALA A 128 4.71 -7.82 -1.41
N LEU A 129 5.12 -7.79 -0.13
CA LEU A 129 4.80 -6.75 0.82
C LEU A 129 5.86 -5.63 0.87
N ILE A 130 7.15 -5.98 0.77
CA ILE A 130 8.28 -5.07 0.90
C ILE A 130 8.97 -4.95 -0.46
N LYS A 131 8.94 -3.75 -1.05
CA LYS A 131 9.41 -3.48 -2.41
C LYS A 131 10.71 -2.66 -2.48
N ASN A 132 11.44 -2.57 -1.36
CA ASN A 132 12.70 -1.84 -1.30
C ASN A 132 13.75 -2.68 -0.59
N GLU A 133 14.91 -2.88 -1.24
CA GLU A 133 16.00 -3.71 -0.72
C GLU A 133 16.56 -3.18 0.61
N GLN A 134 16.66 -1.87 0.77
CA GLN A 134 17.17 -1.27 2.01
C GLN A 134 16.21 -1.49 3.18
N ASP A 135 14.91 -1.57 2.91
CA ASP A 135 13.89 -1.88 3.90
C ASP A 135 13.99 -3.35 4.34
N VAL A 136 14.28 -4.26 3.42
CA VAL A 136 14.56 -5.67 3.75
C VAL A 136 15.77 -5.78 4.66
N GLN A 137 16.88 -5.14 4.30
CA GLN A 137 18.11 -5.13 5.11
C GLN A 137 17.89 -4.50 6.50
N LEU A 138 17.05 -3.45 6.59
CA LEU A 138 16.69 -2.85 7.88
C LEU A 138 15.96 -3.85 8.77
N LEU A 139 14.96 -4.55 8.24
CA LEU A 139 14.21 -5.55 8.97
C LEU A 139 15.08 -6.75 9.41
N GLU A 140 16.01 -7.20 8.57
CA GLU A 140 16.99 -8.23 8.92
C GLU A 140 17.87 -7.83 10.09
N ARG A 141 18.38 -6.59 10.08
CA ARG A 141 19.19 -6.05 11.18
C ARG A 141 18.41 -5.99 12.49
N LEU A 142 17.16 -5.53 12.44
CA LEU A 142 16.31 -5.47 13.63
C LEU A 142 16.04 -6.87 14.18
N ALA A 143 15.76 -7.84 13.32
CA ALA A 143 15.63 -9.24 13.72
C ALA A 143 16.88 -9.78 14.41
N PHE A 144 18.05 -9.49 13.87
CA PHE A 144 19.33 -9.90 14.45
C PHE A 144 19.58 -9.29 15.83
N MET A 145 19.24 -8.02 16.03
CA MET A 145 19.39 -7.33 17.32
C MET A 145 18.49 -7.95 18.39
N THR A 146 17.23 -8.20 18.06
CA THR A 146 16.26 -8.83 18.98
C THR A 146 16.70 -10.24 19.41
N ARG A 147 17.37 -11.00 18.52
CA ARG A 147 17.97 -12.30 18.88
C ARG A 147 19.04 -12.19 19.95
N ARG A 148 19.88 -11.18 19.87
CA ARG A 148 20.97 -10.99 20.84
C ARG A 148 20.46 -10.64 22.23
N GLU A 149 19.40 -9.82 22.29
CA GLU A 149 18.80 -9.41 23.56
C GLU A 149 18.04 -10.55 24.26
N SER A 150 17.44 -11.48 23.50
CA SER A 150 16.73 -12.62 24.08
C SER A 150 17.65 -13.79 24.48
N ASN A 151 18.92 -13.78 24.10
CA ASN A 151 19.90 -14.81 24.46
C ASN A 151 20.87 -14.36 25.57
N ASN A 152 20.71 -13.17 26.13
CA ASN A 152 21.39 -12.65 27.31
C ASN A 152 20.44 -12.57 28.50
#